data_15db95b16a11e5f335c61d6e9cb28ac2
#
_entry.id   15db95b16a11e5f335c61d6e9cb28ac2
#
_cell.length_a   1.000
_cell.length_b   1.000
_cell.length_c   1.000
_cell.angle_alpha   90.00
_cell.angle_beta   90.00
_cell.angle_gamma   90.00
#
_symmetry.space_group_name_H-M   'P 1'
#
loop_
_entity.id
_entity.type
_entity.pdbx_description
1 polymer ?
#
loop_
_entity_poly.entity_id
_entity_poly.type
_entity_poly.pdbx_seq_one_letter_code
_entity_poly.pdbx_strand_id
1 'polypeptide(L)'
;MDIQYNYKVIKYFMVTSVIWGLIAMTIGVILAGQLYWPALNLNSEYFQFGRLRPLHTNGVIFGFVVNILMGTSLYIVQRTCKVPLFNRSLSWFVYYGWQLVLILAVITLPLGFTTSKEYAELEWPIDILIAIVWVLYAILFFGTIAKRTVAHIFVANWFYGAFILVIAMIFIVNNLELPVTFWKSYSIYSGAEDAIVQWWWGHNAVGFLLTAGIIGMNYYFIPKISERPIYSYRLSVIHFWGLVGFYTWAGTHHLIYSSVPDWLQNLGIVMSLILWLPSWGGAFNSIMTLLNNKPKLKHDYIMWFFFSAIVYYALATFEGPLLAIRWFNMIAHNTDWIIGHVHSAALGWVGMSAIAVFYYFIPRLWGHQQLWSNRLVKWHFWLAHIGILIYAVALWIAGIGQGYMWLQQQPNGSLTYSFVDAMNFSSPWMLARFIGGVSFVLGLVLMIYNLYRTLRQPLTTTSSTEEVNDHA
;
A
#
# COMPACT_ATOMS: atom_id res chain seq x y z
N MET A 1 19.13 -17.98 -27.82
CA MET A 1 18.17 -17.00 -28.34
C MET A 1 17.95 -15.97 -27.27
N ASP A 2 18.15 -14.68 -27.56
CA ASP A 2 17.87 -13.60 -26.61
C ASP A 2 16.38 -13.51 -26.35
N ILE A 3 16.00 -13.52 -25.07
CA ILE A 3 14.60 -13.46 -24.66
C ILE A 3 14.09 -12.04 -24.81
N GLN A 4 13.12 -11.83 -25.68
CA GLN A 4 12.46 -10.52 -25.83
C GLN A 4 11.36 -10.34 -24.78
N TYR A 5 11.68 -9.65 -23.69
CA TYR A 5 10.75 -9.35 -22.61
C TYR A 5 9.76 -8.22 -22.98
N ASN A 6 8.57 -8.25 -22.37
CA ASN A 6 7.49 -7.30 -22.63
C ASN A 6 7.58 -6.06 -21.73
N TYR A 7 8.59 -5.19 -21.94
CA TYR A 7 8.79 -4.01 -21.07
C TYR A 7 7.88 -2.81 -21.37
N LYS A 8 7.26 -2.76 -22.56
CA LYS A 8 6.45 -1.58 -22.94
C LYS A 8 5.27 -1.37 -21.99
N VAL A 9 4.47 -2.40 -21.71
CA VAL A 9 3.32 -2.30 -20.78
C VAL A 9 3.78 -1.96 -19.35
N ILE A 10 4.94 -2.47 -18.93
CA ILE A 10 5.52 -2.18 -17.61
C ILE A 10 5.85 -0.69 -17.47
N LYS A 11 6.44 -0.07 -18.51
CA LYS A 11 6.70 1.37 -18.53
C LYS A 11 5.43 2.19 -18.30
N TYR A 12 4.32 1.78 -18.92
CA TYR A 12 3.02 2.44 -18.74
C TYR A 12 2.51 2.31 -17.30
N PHE A 13 2.57 1.12 -16.71
CA PHE A 13 2.21 0.91 -15.30
C PHE A 13 3.06 1.79 -14.36
N MET A 14 4.37 1.90 -14.59
CA MET A 14 5.24 2.75 -13.76
C MET A 14 4.87 4.23 -13.87
N VAL A 15 4.66 4.74 -15.08
CA VAL A 15 4.29 6.15 -15.29
C VAL A 15 2.93 6.46 -14.68
N THR A 16 1.92 5.63 -14.94
CA THR A 16 0.57 5.86 -14.39
C THR A 16 0.55 5.73 -12.87
N SER A 17 1.36 4.84 -12.29
CA SER A 17 1.50 4.76 -10.83
C SER A 17 2.01 6.08 -10.24
N VAL A 18 3.04 6.69 -10.83
CA VAL A 18 3.56 7.99 -10.38
C VAL A 18 2.51 9.09 -10.51
N ILE A 19 1.76 9.12 -11.61
CA ILE A 19 0.71 10.12 -11.86
C ILE A 19 -0.42 9.97 -10.81
N TRP A 20 -0.96 8.77 -10.65
CA TRP A 20 -2.00 8.49 -9.66
C TRP A 20 -1.52 8.76 -8.23
N GLY A 21 -0.26 8.44 -7.92
CA GLY A 21 0.35 8.72 -6.63
C GLY A 21 0.34 10.22 -6.31
N LEU A 22 0.79 11.06 -7.25
CA LEU A 22 0.76 12.51 -7.06
C LEU A 22 -0.66 13.05 -6.86
N ILE A 23 -1.60 12.65 -7.73
CA ILE A 23 -3.00 13.11 -7.66
C ILE A 23 -3.63 12.69 -6.33
N ALA A 24 -3.58 11.41 -6.01
CA ALA A 24 -4.25 10.86 -4.83
C ALA A 24 -3.65 11.39 -3.51
N MET A 25 -2.32 11.54 -3.41
CA MET A 25 -1.68 12.10 -2.23
C MET A 25 -1.94 13.60 -2.09
N THR A 26 -2.07 14.33 -3.21
CA THR A 26 -2.51 15.75 -3.18
C THR A 26 -3.95 15.88 -2.65
N ILE A 27 -4.86 14.99 -3.05
CA ILE A 27 -6.21 14.93 -2.47
C ILE A 27 -6.13 14.66 -0.97
N GLY A 28 -5.22 13.79 -0.51
CA GLY A 28 -4.99 13.53 0.91
C GLY A 28 -4.53 14.78 1.68
N VAL A 29 -3.69 15.62 1.08
CA VAL A 29 -3.29 16.92 1.67
C VAL A 29 -4.49 17.87 1.75
N ILE A 30 -5.34 17.92 0.73
CA ILE A 30 -6.59 18.72 0.76
C ILE A 30 -7.48 18.25 1.91
N LEU A 31 -7.68 16.94 2.06
CA LEU A 31 -8.45 16.35 3.16
C LEU A 31 -7.88 16.72 4.54
N ALA A 32 -6.57 16.64 4.70
CA ALA A 32 -5.92 17.08 5.95
C ALA A 32 -6.14 18.57 6.21
N GLY A 33 -6.11 19.38 5.16
CA GLY A 33 -6.43 20.82 5.25
C GLY A 33 -7.90 21.09 5.61
N GLN A 34 -8.85 20.32 5.07
CA GLN A 34 -10.29 20.46 5.37
C GLN A 34 -10.62 20.22 6.86
N LEU A 35 -9.84 19.36 7.53
CA LEU A 35 -10.03 19.10 8.96
C LEU A 35 -9.59 20.28 9.85
N TYR A 36 -8.68 21.12 9.36
CA TYR A 36 -8.23 22.31 10.09
C TYR A 36 -8.91 23.58 9.59
N TRP A 37 -9.11 23.72 8.27
CA TRP A 37 -9.80 24.83 7.62
C TRP A 37 -11.06 24.36 6.91
N PRO A 38 -12.23 24.35 7.58
CA PRO A 38 -13.48 23.88 6.98
C PRO A 38 -13.89 24.62 5.69
N ALA A 39 -13.41 25.86 5.49
CA ALA A 39 -13.63 26.62 4.26
C ALA A 39 -13.10 25.92 3.00
N LEU A 40 -12.12 25.01 3.13
CA LEU A 40 -11.62 24.20 2.01
C LEU A 40 -12.62 23.16 1.49
N ASN A 41 -13.78 23.00 2.12
CA ASN A 41 -14.90 22.23 1.56
C ASN A 41 -15.63 22.98 0.42
N LEU A 42 -15.30 24.26 0.19
CA LEU A 42 -15.80 25.12 -0.91
C LEU A 42 -17.32 25.24 -1.01
N ASN A 43 -18.06 24.86 0.03
CA ASN A 43 -19.53 24.74 0.04
C ASN A 43 -20.08 23.93 -1.17
N SER A 44 -19.31 22.98 -1.67
CA SER A 44 -19.66 22.12 -2.80
C SER A 44 -19.88 20.69 -2.32
N GLU A 45 -21.01 20.11 -2.68
CA GLU A 45 -21.32 18.70 -2.35
C GLU A 45 -20.29 17.70 -2.90
N TYR A 46 -19.68 18.01 -4.06
CA TYR A 46 -18.68 17.14 -4.70
C TYR A 46 -17.29 17.25 -4.06
N PHE A 47 -17.02 18.33 -3.32
CA PHE A 47 -15.71 18.63 -2.77
C PHE A 47 -15.62 18.48 -1.24
N GLN A 48 -16.68 17.98 -0.62
CA GLN A 48 -16.70 17.72 0.81
C GLN A 48 -15.78 16.56 1.21
N PHE A 49 -15.29 16.59 2.44
CA PHE A 49 -14.43 15.55 3.02
C PHE A 49 -14.95 14.14 2.79
N GLY A 50 -16.25 13.88 3.01
CA GLY A 50 -16.87 12.59 2.84
C GLY A 50 -16.87 12.06 1.39
N ARG A 51 -16.79 12.96 0.37
CA ARG A 51 -16.68 12.59 -1.04
C ARG A 51 -15.24 12.40 -1.49
N LEU A 52 -14.32 13.21 -0.97
CA LEU A 52 -12.91 13.14 -1.33
C LEU A 52 -12.18 12.01 -0.60
N ARG A 53 -12.62 11.61 0.62
CA ARG A 53 -11.95 10.54 1.38
C ARG A 53 -11.91 9.21 0.62
N PRO A 54 -13.03 8.64 0.14
CA PRO A 54 -12.99 7.42 -0.66
C PRO A 54 -12.20 7.60 -1.97
N LEU A 55 -12.24 8.78 -2.59
CA LEU A 55 -11.44 9.07 -3.77
C LEU A 55 -9.93 9.04 -3.46
N HIS A 56 -9.51 9.60 -2.32
CA HIS A 56 -8.13 9.53 -1.86
C HIS A 56 -7.70 8.08 -1.60
N THR A 57 -8.47 7.32 -0.84
CA THR A 57 -8.12 5.95 -0.48
C THR A 57 -8.05 5.03 -1.70
N ASN A 58 -9.04 5.09 -2.59
CA ASN A 58 -9.02 4.33 -3.84
C ASN A 58 -7.87 4.78 -4.77
N GLY A 59 -7.61 6.07 -4.87
CA GLY A 59 -6.52 6.61 -5.68
C GLY A 59 -5.14 6.16 -5.19
N VAL A 60 -4.90 6.16 -3.87
CA VAL A 60 -3.62 5.69 -3.30
C VAL A 60 -3.50 4.18 -3.40
N ILE A 61 -4.51 3.42 -2.97
CA ILE A 61 -4.41 1.96 -2.94
C ILE A 61 -4.43 1.40 -4.37
N PHE A 62 -5.43 1.71 -5.16
CA PHE A 62 -5.65 1.09 -6.47
C PHE A 62 -4.98 1.87 -7.60
N GLY A 63 -4.91 3.20 -7.52
CA GLY A 63 -4.25 4.02 -8.52
C GLY A 63 -2.72 3.98 -8.40
N PHE A 64 -2.16 4.23 -7.22
CA PHE A 64 -0.73 4.24 -7.00
C PHE A 64 -0.16 2.84 -6.77
N VAL A 65 -0.63 2.13 -5.71
CA VAL A 65 0.01 0.88 -5.29
C VAL A 65 -0.29 -0.28 -6.24
N VAL A 66 -1.52 -0.49 -6.69
CA VAL A 66 -1.81 -1.60 -7.61
C VAL A 66 -1.10 -1.42 -8.95
N ASN A 67 -0.98 -0.20 -9.48
CA ASN A 67 -0.20 0.01 -10.72
C ASN A 67 1.27 -0.39 -10.57
N ILE A 68 1.96 0.02 -9.48
CA ILE A 68 3.34 -0.39 -9.27
C ILE A 68 3.47 -1.90 -9.05
N LEU A 69 2.53 -2.52 -8.32
CA LEU A 69 2.53 -3.96 -8.08
C LEU A 69 2.27 -4.77 -9.37
N MET A 70 1.31 -4.37 -10.19
CA MET A 70 1.09 -5.00 -11.49
C MET A 70 2.31 -4.85 -12.39
N GLY A 71 2.88 -3.66 -12.49
CA GLY A 71 4.08 -3.42 -13.30
C GLY A 71 5.29 -4.22 -12.83
N THR A 72 5.58 -4.20 -11.53
CA THR A 72 6.74 -4.91 -10.97
C THR A 72 6.55 -6.43 -10.96
N SER A 73 5.35 -6.94 -10.67
CA SER A 73 5.09 -8.38 -10.73
C SER A 73 5.25 -8.95 -12.15
N LEU A 74 4.71 -8.25 -13.15
CA LEU A 74 4.86 -8.62 -14.55
C LEU A 74 6.31 -8.51 -15.05
N TYR A 75 7.09 -7.59 -14.51
CA TYR A 75 8.52 -7.52 -14.76
C TYR A 75 9.27 -8.68 -14.12
N ILE A 76 9.06 -8.89 -12.82
CA ILE A 76 9.79 -9.86 -12.01
C ILE A 76 9.49 -11.28 -12.50
N VAL A 77 8.23 -11.61 -12.79
CA VAL A 77 7.86 -12.95 -13.25
C VAL A 77 8.53 -13.32 -14.57
N GLN A 78 8.63 -12.39 -15.52
CA GLN A 78 9.35 -12.63 -16.78
C GLN A 78 10.84 -12.91 -16.52
N ARG A 79 11.48 -12.08 -15.71
CA ARG A 79 12.93 -12.16 -15.43
C ARG A 79 13.30 -13.42 -14.65
N THR A 80 12.53 -13.75 -13.63
CA THR A 80 12.78 -14.91 -12.76
C THR A 80 12.37 -16.25 -13.38
N CYS A 81 11.37 -16.24 -14.27
CA CYS A 81 10.94 -17.42 -15.03
C CYS A 81 11.72 -17.60 -16.35
N LYS A 82 12.51 -16.60 -16.77
CA LYS A 82 13.27 -16.56 -18.04
C LYS A 82 12.39 -16.80 -19.27
N VAL A 83 11.21 -16.16 -19.30
CA VAL A 83 10.26 -16.24 -20.42
C VAL A 83 9.56 -14.89 -20.62
N PRO A 84 9.07 -14.55 -21.82
CA PRO A 84 8.20 -13.40 -22.01
C PRO A 84 6.85 -13.63 -21.32
N LEU A 85 6.03 -12.57 -21.17
CA LEU A 85 4.67 -12.69 -20.66
C LEU A 85 3.86 -13.70 -21.46
N PHE A 86 3.01 -14.44 -20.76
CA PHE A 86 2.14 -15.48 -21.33
C PHE A 86 1.38 -15.02 -22.57
N ASN A 87 0.87 -13.78 -22.56
CA ASN A 87 0.16 -13.19 -23.68
C ASN A 87 0.32 -11.66 -23.68
N ARG A 88 0.87 -11.12 -24.75
CA ARG A 88 1.14 -9.68 -24.90
C ARG A 88 -0.17 -8.86 -25.00
N SER A 89 -1.15 -9.32 -25.75
CA SER A 89 -2.42 -8.60 -25.91
C SER A 89 -3.20 -8.56 -24.59
N LEU A 90 -3.18 -9.65 -23.84
CA LEU A 90 -3.79 -9.74 -22.52
C LEU A 90 -3.15 -8.73 -21.54
N SER A 91 -1.83 -8.53 -21.61
CA SER A 91 -1.16 -7.56 -20.74
C SER A 91 -1.63 -6.13 -20.99
N TRP A 92 -1.93 -5.77 -22.23
CA TRP A 92 -2.52 -4.47 -22.56
C TRP A 92 -3.99 -4.35 -22.13
N PHE A 93 -4.77 -5.43 -22.28
CA PHE A 93 -6.14 -5.46 -21.77
C PHE A 93 -6.18 -5.23 -20.26
N VAL A 94 -5.32 -5.89 -19.51
CA VAL A 94 -5.19 -5.70 -18.05
C VAL A 94 -4.84 -4.25 -17.73
N TYR A 95 -3.89 -3.66 -18.45
CA TYR A 95 -3.51 -2.26 -18.25
C TYR A 95 -4.66 -1.30 -18.50
N TYR A 96 -5.28 -1.34 -19.68
CA TYR A 96 -6.36 -0.42 -20.03
C TYR A 96 -7.62 -0.65 -19.20
N GLY A 97 -7.96 -1.91 -18.93
CA GLY A 97 -9.08 -2.25 -18.05
C GLY A 97 -8.90 -1.68 -16.64
N TRP A 98 -7.68 -1.78 -16.09
CA TRP A 98 -7.39 -1.20 -14.79
C TRP A 98 -7.46 0.33 -14.79
N GLN A 99 -6.91 1.00 -15.82
CA GLN A 99 -7.05 2.45 -15.94
C GLN A 99 -8.52 2.90 -16.09
N LEU A 100 -9.34 2.13 -16.80
CA LEU A 100 -10.78 2.40 -16.92
C LEU A 100 -11.48 2.34 -15.55
N VAL A 101 -11.19 1.32 -14.73
CA VAL A 101 -11.70 1.22 -13.35
C VAL A 101 -11.37 2.49 -12.56
N LEU A 102 -10.12 2.96 -12.61
CA LEU A 102 -9.68 4.15 -11.88
C LEU A 102 -10.38 5.43 -12.37
N ILE A 103 -10.58 5.58 -13.67
CA ILE A 103 -11.32 6.72 -14.25
C ILE A 103 -12.78 6.69 -13.78
N LEU A 104 -13.41 5.52 -13.79
CA LEU A 104 -14.78 5.37 -13.31
C LEU A 104 -14.88 5.71 -11.82
N ALA A 105 -13.91 5.30 -10.99
CA ALA A 105 -13.86 5.65 -9.58
C ALA A 105 -13.77 7.18 -9.37
N VAL A 106 -12.94 7.88 -10.15
CA VAL A 106 -12.81 9.35 -10.10
C VAL A 106 -14.12 10.05 -10.44
N ILE A 107 -14.94 9.47 -11.31
CA ILE A 107 -16.22 10.04 -11.71
C ILE A 107 -17.30 9.70 -10.68
N THR A 108 -17.42 8.44 -10.29
CA THR A 108 -18.59 7.95 -9.52
C THR A 108 -18.51 8.32 -8.04
N LEU A 109 -17.34 8.27 -7.41
CA LEU A 109 -17.21 8.56 -5.98
C LEU A 109 -17.57 10.00 -5.61
N PRO A 110 -17.09 11.05 -6.29
CA PRO A 110 -17.54 12.42 -6.00
C PRO A 110 -19.03 12.65 -6.27
N LEU A 111 -19.59 11.98 -7.29
CA LEU A 111 -21.02 12.05 -7.58
C LEU A 111 -21.89 11.31 -6.56
N GLY A 112 -21.29 10.49 -5.69
CA GLY A 112 -21.98 9.77 -4.63
C GLY A 112 -22.53 8.42 -5.03
N PHE A 113 -22.15 7.89 -6.18
CA PHE A 113 -22.40 6.50 -6.54
C PHE A 113 -21.37 5.62 -5.79
N THR A 114 -21.76 5.18 -4.62
CA THR A 114 -20.85 4.50 -3.68
C THR A 114 -21.62 3.58 -2.75
N THR A 115 -20.97 2.47 -2.38
CA THR A 115 -21.43 1.58 -1.31
C THR A 115 -20.87 2.03 0.04
N SER A 116 -21.21 1.32 1.12
CA SER A 116 -20.66 1.53 2.45
C SER A 116 -19.44 0.64 2.76
N LYS A 117 -18.97 -0.16 1.81
CA LYS A 117 -17.84 -1.08 1.96
C LYS A 117 -16.52 -0.32 1.95
N GLU A 118 -15.76 -0.31 3.04
CA GLU A 118 -14.46 0.37 3.12
C GLU A 118 -13.42 -0.33 2.23
N TYR A 119 -12.70 0.45 1.41
CA TYR A 119 -11.79 0.00 0.35
C TYR A 119 -12.46 -0.81 -0.78
N ALA A 120 -13.79 -0.81 -0.86
CA ALA A 120 -14.60 -1.41 -1.89
C ALA A 120 -15.88 -0.59 -2.10
N GLU A 121 -15.71 0.73 -2.16
CA GLU A 121 -16.80 1.70 -2.19
C GLU A 121 -17.50 1.78 -3.56
N LEU A 122 -16.97 1.14 -4.60
CA LEU A 122 -17.53 1.22 -5.95
C LEU A 122 -18.81 0.39 -6.06
N GLU A 123 -19.68 0.74 -7.01
CA GLU A 123 -20.93 0.03 -7.24
C GLU A 123 -20.73 -1.17 -8.19
N TRP A 124 -21.61 -2.12 -8.11
CA TRP A 124 -21.58 -3.46 -8.73
C TRP A 124 -21.13 -3.52 -10.21
N PRO A 125 -21.46 -2.57 -11.12
CA PRO A 125 -20.98 -2.66 -12.51
C PRO A 125 -19.47 -2.51 -12.61
N ILE A 126 -18.89 -1.66 -11.73
CA ILE A 126 -17.43 -1.44 -11.69
C ILE A 126 -16.76 -2.62 -10.98
N ASP A 127 -17.39 -3.20 -9.96
CA ASP A 127 -16.85 -4.38 -9.25
C ASP A 127 -16.77 -5.60 -10.17
N ILE A 128 -17.74 -5.80 -11.05
CA ILE A 128 -17.66 -6.83 -12.09
C ILE A 128 -16.47 -6.57 -13.02
N LEU A 129 -16.24 -5.32 -13.43
CA LEU A 129 -15.09 -4.97 -14.26
C LEU A 129 -13.77 -5.22 -13.52
N ILE A 130 -13.68 -4.88 -12.23
CA ILE A 130 -12.53 -5.18 -11.37
C ILE A 130 -12.27 -6.68 -11.33
N ALA A 131 -13.30 -7.49 -11.07
CA ALA A 131 -13.19 -8.95 -11.01
C ALA A 131 -12.69 -9.53 -12.34
N ILE A 132 -13.22 -9.09 -13.47
CA ILE A 132 -12.78 -9.53 -14.81
C ILE A 132 -11.31 -9.17 -15.03
N VAL A 133 -10.92 -7.92 -14.82
CA VAL A 133 -9.53 -7.46 -15.02
C VAL A 133 -8.57 -8.22 -14.11
N TRP A 134 -8.98 -8.45 -12.85
CA TRP A 134 -8.15 -9.17 -11.88
C TRP A 134 -7.95 -10.64 -12.21
N VAL A 135 -9.01 -11.33 -12.64
CA VAL A 135 -8.90 -12.74 -13.12
C VAL A 135 -7.99 -12.83 -14.35
N LEU A 136 -8.11 -11.89 -15.28
CA LEU A 136 -7.24 -11.84 -16.47
C LEU A 136 -5.78 -11.51 -16.10
N TYR A 137 -5.56 -10.67 -15.10
CA TYR A 137 -4.22 -10.46 -14.52
C TYR A 137 -3.66 -11.74 -13.88
N ALA A 138 -4.49 -12.48 -13.13
CA ALA A 138 -4.10 -13.77 -12.57
C ALA A 138 -3.70 -14.77 -13.67
N ILE A 139 -4.50 -14.89 -14.72
CA ILE A 139 -4.19 -15.75 -15.88
C ILE A 139 -2.87 -15.33 -16.53
N LEU A 140 -2.63 -14.03 -16.71
CA LEU A 140 -1.38 -13.53 -17.27
C LEU A 140 -0.17 -13.89 -16.40
N PHE A 141 -0.26 -13.68 -15.10
CA PHE A 141 0.83 -13.95 -14.15
C PHE A 141 1.12 -15.44 -14.02
N PHE A 142 0.11 -16.25 -13.70
CA PHE A 142 0.29 -17.70 -13.53
C PHE A 142 0.56 -18.43 -14.84
N GLY A 143 0.00 -17.98 -15.96
CA GLY A 143 0.32 -18.47 -17.28
C GLY A 143 1.80 -18.23 -17.64
N THR A 144 2.39 -17.11 -17.19
CA THR A 144 3.83 -16.86 -17.35
C THR A 144 4.65 -17.81 -16.48
N ILE A 145 4.25 -18.05 -15.22
CA ILE A 145 4.90 -19.06 -14.35
C ILE A 145 4.82 -20.47 -14.95
N ALA A 146 3.67 -20.83 -15.51
CA ALA A 146 3.48 -22.16 -16.12
C ALA A 146 4.44 -22.40 -17.30
N LYS A 147 4.85 -21.34 -18.01
CA LYS A 147 5.80 -21.40 -19.13
C LYS A 147 7.27 -21.27 -18.72
N ARG A 148 7.58 -21.20 -17.40
CA ARG A 148 8.94 -21.00 -16.92
C ARG A 148 9.92 -22.03 -17.44
N THR A 149 11.15 -21.61 -17.72
CA THR A 149 12.26 -22.46 -18.14
C THR A 149 13.20 -22.82 -16.98
N VAL A 150 12.91 -22.33 -15.77
CA VAL A 150 13.66 -22.63 -14.55
C VAL A 150 12.90 -23.62 -13.67
N ALA A 151 13.61 -24.45 -12.92
CA ALA A 151 12.98 -25.49 -12.09
C ALA A 151 12.23 -24.93 -10.87
N HIS A 152 12.80 -23.93 -10.20
CA HIS A 152 12.23 -23.34 -8.99
C HIS A 152 11.47 -22.04 -9.27
N ILE A 153 10.55 -21.69 -8.39
CA ILE A 153 9.83 -20.41 -8.42
C ILE A 153 10.48 -19.49 -7.38
N PHE A 154 10.92 -18.30 -7.81
CA PHE A 154 11.58 -17.33 -6.95
C PHE A 154 10.61 -16.79 -5.89
N VAL A 155 11.10 -16.53 -4.68
CA VAL A 155 10.30 -16.16 -3.50
C VAL A 155 9.40 -14.93 -3.72
N ALA A 156 9.84 -13.94 -4.50
CA ALA A 156 9.01 -12.79 -4.86
C ALA A 156 7.71 -13.23 -5.56
N ASN A 157 7.77 -14.23 -6.42
CA ASN A 157 6.61 -14.76 -7.12
C ASN A 157 5.65 -15.52 -6.20
N TRP A 158 6.11 -16.05 -5.07
CA TRP A 158 5.21 -16.64 -4.06
C TRP A 158 4.33 -15.55 -3.43
N PHE A 159 4.95 -14.45 -3.01
CA PHE A 159 4.23 -13.32 -2.43
C PHE A 159 3.26 -12.67 -3.42
N TYR A 160 3.68 -12.49 -4.69
CA TYR A 160 2.77 -11.99 -5.73
C TYR A 160 1.65 -12.97 -6.04
N GLY A 161 1.93 -14.27 -6.07
CA GLY A 161 0.91 -15.31 -6.26
C GLY A 161 -0.14 -15.27 -5.14
N ALA A 162 0.30 -15.21 -3.88
CA ALA A 162 -0.60 -15.08 -2.73
C ALA A 162 -1.43 -13.79 -2.81
N PHE A 163 -0.78 -12.64 -3.08
CA PHE A 163 -1.46 -11.36 -3.31
C PHE A 163 -2.56 -11.48 -4.37
N ILE A 164 -2.26 -12.03 -5.54
CA ILE A 164 -3.22 -12.12 -6.66
C ILE A 164 -4.41 -13.01 -6.30
N LEU A 165 -4.16 -14.18 -5.72
CA LEU A 165 -5.22 -15.16 -5.42
C LEU A 165 -6.10 -14.72 -4.25
N VAL A 166 -5.49 -14.26 -3.17
CA VAL A 166 -6.25 -13.88 -1.98
C VAL A 166 -7.10 -12.64 -2.25
N ILE A 167 -6.54 -11.62 -2.91
CA ILE A 167 -7.31 -10.42 -3.27
C ILE A 167 -8.49 -10.75 -4.18
N ALA A 168 -8.32 -11.63 -5.19
CA ALA A 168 -9.44 -12.07 -6.02
C ALA A 168 -10.56 -12.68 -5.17
N MET A 169 -10.21 -13.62 -4.30
CA MET A 169 -11.17 -14.35 -3.47
C MET A 169 -11.93 -13.42 -2.51
N ILE A 170 -11.20 -12.64 -1.72
CA ILE A 170 -11.82 -11.81 -0.68
C ILE A 170 -12.61 -10.64 -1.28
N PHE A 171 -12.15 -10.05 -2.40
CA PHE A 171 -12.87 -8.99 -3.10
C PHE A 171 -14.21 -9.49 -3.64
N ILE A 172 -14.22 -10.63 -4.35
CA ILE A 172 -15.44 -11.20 -4.90
C ILE A 172 -16.44 -11.53 -3.79
N VAL A 173 -15.97 -12.17 -2.70
CA VAL A 173 -16.86 -12.52 -1.58
C VAL A 173 -17.41 -11.26 -0.90
N ASN A 174 -16.59 -10.24 -0.67
CA ASN A 174 -17.04 -9.00 -0.02
C ASN A 174 -18.08 -8.24 -0.85
N ASN A 175 -17.96 -8.29 -2.19
CA ASN A 175 -18.79 -7.53 -3.13
C ASN A 175 -19.90 -8.40 -3.76
N LEU A 176 -20.37 -9.43 -3.05
CA LEU A 176 -21.59 -10.13 -3.41
C LEU A 176 -22.80 -9.26 -3.02
N GLU A 177 -23.42 -8.67 -4.04
CA GLU A 177 -24.45 -7.65 -3.89
C GLU A 177 -25.69 -7.95 -4.75
N LEU A 178 -26.83 -7.44 -4.30
CA LEU A 178 -28.09 -7.46 -5.04
C LEU A 178 -28.30 -6.12 -5.72
N PRO A 179 -28.22 -6.03 -7.06
CA PRO A 179 -28.48 -4.81 -7.80
C PRO A 179 -29.93 -4.37 -7.66
N VAL A 180 -30.16 -3.10 -7.35
CA VAL A 180 -31.49 -2.46 -7.31
C VAL A 180 -31.65 -1.51 -8.47
N THR A 181 -30.62 -0.76 -8.78
CA THR A 181 -30.51 0.07 -9.99
C THR A 181 -29.13 -0.12 -10.62
N PHE A 182 -28.89 0.51 -11.77
CA PHE A 182 -27.56 0.46 -12.39
C PHE A 182 -26.44 1.06 -11.50
N TRP A 183 -26.77 2.01 -10.63
CA TRP A 183 -25.82 2.68 -9.74
C TRP A 183 -26.17 2.48 -8.27
N LYS A 184 -26.90 1.41 -7.92
CA LYS A 184 -27.20 1.09 -6.53
C LYS A 184 -27.38 -0.39 -6.31
N SER A 185 -26.69 -0.91 -5.34
CA SER A 185 -26.74 -2.29 -4.85
C SER A 185 -26.76 -2.34 -3.33
N TYR A 186 -27.06 -3.50 -2.80
CA TYR A 186 -26.99 -3.80 -1.38
C TYR A 186 -26.30 -5.14 -1.15
N SER A 187 -25.49 -5.23 -0.10
CA SER A 187 -24.83 -6.48 0.31
C SER A 187 -25.84 -7.61 0.49
N ILE A 188 -25.47 -8.83 0.10
CA ILE A 188 -26.24 -10.03 0.43
C ILE A 188 -26.14 -10.41 1.93
N TYR A 189 -25.14 -9.88 2.60
CA TYR A 189 -24.90 -10.09 4.03
C TYR A 189 -25.59 -9.00 4.84
N SER A 190 -25.88 -9.28 6.12
CA SER A 190 -26.53 -8.34 7.02
C SER A 190 -25.93 -8.36 8.43
N GLY A 191 -25.99 -7.22 9.11
CA GLY A 191 -25.59 -7.10 10.52
C GLY A 191 -24.16 -7.57 10.80
N ALA A 192 -23.99 -8.46 11.75
CA ALA A 192 -22.67 -8.96 12.15
C ALA A 192 -21.95 -9.72 11.03
N GLU A 193 -22.69 -10.45 10.19
CA GLU A 193 -22.09 -11.18 9.05
C GLU A 193 -21.50 -10.22 8.04
N ASP A 194 -22.18 -9.13 7.72
CA ASP A 194 -21.67 -8.10 6.82
C ASP A 194 -20.40 -7.45 7.38
N ALA A 195 -20.36 -7.16 8.68
CA ALA A 195 -19.17 -6.63 9.35
C ALA A 195 -17.99 -7.62 9.32
N ILE A 196 -18.24 -8.93 9.52
CA ILE A 196 -17.20 -9.96 9.45
C ILE A 196 -16.64 -10.06 8.03
N VAL A 197 -17.49 -10.10 7.00
CA VAL A 197 -17.07 -10.18 5.60
C VAL A 197 -16.35 -8.89 5.19
N GLN A 198 -16.86 -7.72 5.59
CA GLN A 198 -16.20 -6.43 5.36
C GLN A 198 -14.78 -6.40 5.94
N TRP A 199 -14.56 -6.89 7.16
CA TRP A 199 -13.23 -6.86 7.76
C TRP A 199 -12.37 -8.06 7.39
N TRP A 200 -12.95 -9.14 6.86
CA TRP A 200 -12.17 -10.14 6.14
C TRP A 200 -11.56 -9.55 4.86
N TRP A 201 -12.32 -8.73 4.13
CA TRP A 201 -11.79 -7.92 3.02
C TRP A 201 -10.83 -6.83 3.52
N GLY A 202 -11.28 -5.89 4.33
CA GLY A 202 -10.53 -4.68 4.69
C GLY A 202 -9.17 -4.97 5.32
N HIS A 203 -9.12 -5.90 6.28
CA HIS A 203 -7.86 -6.33 6.90
C HIS A 203 -6.95 -7.08 5.92
N ASN A 204 -7.50 -8.01 5.14
CA ASN A 204 -6.70 -8.79 4.21
C ASN A 204 -6.32 -7.99 2.94
N ALA A 205 -7.06 -6.97 2.56
CA ALA A 205 -6.63 -6.04 1.52
C ALA A 205 -5.31 -5.35 1.91
N VAL A 206 -5.19 -4.83 3.14
CA VAL A 206 -3.91 -4.26 3.61
C VAL A 206 -2.84 -5.36 3.78
N GLY A 207 -3.22 -6.57 4.18
CA GLY A 207 -2.31 -7.70 4.36
C GLY A 207 -1.74 -8.28 3.08
N PHE A 208 -2.57 -8.48 2.08
CA PHE A 208 -2.12 -9.11 0.83
C PHE A 208 -1.77 -8.10 -0.26
N LEU A 209 -2.48 -6.99 -0.38
CA LEU A 209 -2.16 -5.98 -1.38
C LEU A 209 -1.00 -5.09 -0.89
N LEU A 210 -1.18 -4.40 0.24
CA LEU A 210 -0.18 -3.45 0.73
C LEU A 210 1.02 -4.12 1.41
N THR A 211 0.87 -5.34 1.96
CA THR A 211 1.98 -6.01 2.64
C THR A 211 2.59 -7.09 1.75
N ALA A 212 1.89 -8.17 1.41
CA ALA A 212 2.48 -9.26 0.63
C ALA A 212 2.96 -8.81 -0.76
N GLY A 213 2.20 -7.96 -1.47
CA GLY A 213 2.60 -7.39 -2.76
C GLY A 213 3.89 -6.59 -2.67
N ILE A 214 4.02 -5.70 -1.69
CA ILE A 214 5.23 -4.89 -1.47
C ILE A 214 6.40 -5.75 -0.99
N ILE A 215 6.17 -6.76 -0.16
CA ILE A 215 7.21 -7.72 0.23
C ILE A 215 7.74 -8.45 -1.01
N GLY A 216 6.86 -8.93 -1.90
CA GLY A 216 7.26 -9.56 -3.15
C GLY A 216 8.16 -8.65 -4.00
N MET A 217 7.79 -7.37 -4.11
CA MET A 217 8.60 -6.34 -4.77
C MET A 217 9.98 -6.19 -4.09
N ASN A 218 10.00 -6.07 -2.77
CA ASN A 218 11.22 -5.84 -2.00
C ASN A 218 12.16 -7.05 -2.01
N TYR A 219 11.67 -8.30 -2.02
CA TYR A 219 12.49 -9.50 -2.17
C TYR A 219 13.27 -9.55 -3.48
N TYR A 220 12.82 -8.82 -4.51
CA TYR A 220 13.56 -8.69 -5.76
C TYR A 220 14.49 -7.47 -5.76
N PHE A 221 13.99 -6.29 -5.38
CA PHE A 221 14.75 -5.05 -5.54
C PHE A 221 15.79 -4.82 -4.45
N ILE A 222 15.56 -5.23 -3.20
CA ILE A 222 16.55 -5.05 -2.12
C ILE A 222 17.86 -5.80 -2.40
N PRO A 223 17.87 -7.09 -2.78
CA PRO A 223 19.09 -7.77 -3.20
C PRO A 223 19.78 -7.10 -4.39
N LYS A 224 19.00 -6.66 -5.39
CA LYS A 224 19.55 -6.00 -6.58
C LYS A 224 20.24 -4.67 -6.26
N ILE A 225 19.62 -3.82 -5.43
CA ILE A 225 20.23 -2.52 -5.09
C ILE A 225 21.37 -2.66 -4.10
N SER A 226 21.27 -3.59 -3.15
CA SER A 226 22.36 -3.85 -2.19
C SER A 226 23.52 -4.62 -2.80
N GLU A 227 23.35 -5.19 -4.00
CA GLU A 227 24.34 -6.08 -4.66
C GLU A 227 24.75 -7.23 -3.74
N ARG A 228 23.80 -7.74 -2.97
CA ARG A 228 23.98 -8.85 -2.02
C ARG A 228 22.82 -9.82 -2.10
N PRO A 229 23.05 -11.12 -1.97
CA PRO A 229 21.97 -12.08 -1.84
C PRO A 229 21.17 -11.82 -0.58
N ILE A 230 19.92 -12.31 -0.55
CA ILE A 230 19.07 -12.25 0.64
C ILE A 230 19.81 -12.90 1.83
N TYR A 231 19.77 -12.27 2.99
CA TYR A 231 20.53 -12.71 4.17
C TYR A 231 20.19 -14.15 4.57
N SER A 232 18.91 -14.52 4.58
CA SER A 232 18.48 -15.86 4.97
C SER A 232 17.27 -16.33 4.14
N TYR A 233 17.47 -17.35 3.32
CA TYR A 233 16.37 -17.99 2.58
C TYR A 233 15.35 -18.67 3.52
N ARG A 234 15.83 -19.25 4.64
CA ARG A 234 14.93 -19.88 5.64
C ARG A 234 13.98 -18.87 6.27
N LEU A 235 14.47 -17.67 6.60
CA LEU A 235 13.60 -16.59 7.09
C LEU A 235 12.58 -16.16 6.03
N SER A 236 12.93 -16.18 4.74
CA SER A 236 11.98 -15.88 3.66
C SER A 236 10.84 -16.90 3.61
N VAL A 237 11.13 -18.18 3.82
CA VAL A 237 10.12 -19.26 3.88
C VAL A 237 9.20 -19.09 5.09
N ILE A 238 9.78 -18.82 6.27
CA ILE A 238 9.00 -18.57 7.51
C ILE A 238 8.13 -17.33 7.34
N HIS A 239 8.68 -16.26 6.76
CA HIS A 239 7.96 -15.02 6.50
C HIS A 239 6.75 -15.27 5.58
N PHE A 240 6.94 -16.00 4.48
CA PHE A 240 5.86 -16.27 3.53
C PHE A 240 4.74 -17.11 4.17
N TRP A 241 5.05 -18.29 4.68
CA TRP A 241 4.02 -19.21 5.20
C TRP A 241 3.36 -18.68 6.49
N GLY A 242 4.15 -18.05 7.36
CA GLY A 242 3.61 -17.44 8.57
C GLY A 242 2.70 -16.26 8.25
N LEU A 243 3.09 -15.39 7.32
CA LEU A 243 2.25 -14.26 6.92
C LEU A 243 0.96 -14.74 6.26
N VAL A 244 1.03 -15.56 5.22
CA VAL A 244 -0.15 -16.04 4.48
C VAL A 244 -1.08 -16.85 5.40
N GLY A 245 -0.52 -17.74 6.24
CA GLY A 245 -1.30 -18.61 7.11
C GLY A 245 -2.05 -17.87 8.20
N PHE A 246 -1.46 -16.89 8.85
CA PHE A 246 -2.08 -16.21 10.00
C PHE A 246 -2.85 -14.95 9.61
N TYR A 247 -2.41 -14.22 8.59
CA TYR A 247 -3.02 -12.94 8.21
C TYR A 247 -4.50 -13.10 7.83
N THR A 248 -4.83 -14.17 7.12
CA THR A 248 -6.20 -14.44 6.64
C THR A 248 -7.24 -14.48 7.77
N TRP A 249 -6.84 -14.85 8.99
CA TRP A 249 -7.73 -15.01 10.14
C TRP A 249 -7.74 -13.82 11.10
N ALA A 250 -6.87 -12.84 10.93
CA ALA A 250 -6.70 -11.76 11.88
C ALA A 250 -7.77 -10.66 11.78
N GLY A 251 -8.54 -10.59 10.68
CA GLY A 251 -9.45 -9.48 10.37
C GLY A 251 -10.48 -9.13 11.44
N THR A 252 -10.93 -10.12 12.23
CA THR A 252 -11.92 -9.88 13.28
C THR A 252 -11.40 -9.11 14.49
N HIS A 253 -10.08 -8.80 14.56
CA HIS A 253 -9.57 -7.85 15.54
C HIS A 253 -10.09 -6.40 15.32
N HIS A 254 -10.60 -6.08 14.13
CA HIS A 254 -11.30 -4.81 13.88
C HIS A 254 -12.69 -4.75 14.51
N LEU A 255 -13.21 -5.87 15.03
CA LEU A 255 -14.55 -6.00 15.57
C LEU A 255 -14.56 -6.25 17.08
N ILE A 256 -13.46 -5.94 17.77
CA ILE A 256 -13.36 -6.02 19.23
C ILE A 256 -14.37 -5.03 19.83
N TYR A 257 -15.08 -5.45 20.88
CA TYR A 257 -16.18 -4.71 21.52
C TYR A 257 -17.41 -4.48 20.63
N SER A 258 -17.57 -5.26 19.56
CA SER A 258 -18.78 -5.27 18.74
C SER A 258 -19.72 -6.44 19.12
N SER A 259 -20.85 -6.57 18.42
CA SER A 259 -21.81 -7.68 18.59
C SER A 259 -21.35 -9.03 17.99
N VAL A 260 -20.15 -9.11 17.45
CA VAL A 260 -19.57 -10.35 16.92
C VAL A 260 -19.23 -11.30 18.08
N PRO A 261 -19.42 -12.64 17.94
CA PRO A 261 -19.12 -13.60 18.98
C PRO A 261 -17.70 -13.47 19.55
N ASP A 262 -17.57 -13.60 20.88
CA ASP A 262 -16.29 -13.36 21.59
C ASP A 262 -15.17 -14.30 21.13
N TRP A 263 -15.48 -15.57 20.81
CA TRP A 263 -14.49 -16.51 20.29
C TRP A 263 -13.85 -16.03 18.97
N LEU A 264 -14.64 -15.34 18.12
CA LEU A 264 -14.16 -14.83 16.83
C LEU A 264 -13.30 -13.58 17.02
N GLN A 265 -13.64 -12.71 17.99
CA GLN A 265 -12.79 -11.59 18.40
C GLN A 265 -11.45 -12.11 18.93
N ASN A 266 -11.48 -13.12 19.80
CA ASN A 266 -10.26 -13.74 20.36
C ASN A 266 -9.42 -14.42 19.28
N LEU A 267 -10.02 -15.07 18.28
CA LEU A 267 -9.30 -15.61 17.13
C LEU A 267 -8.51 -14.51 16.42
N GLY A 268 -9.15 -13.38 16.11
CA GLY A 268 -8.48 -12.22 15.49
C GLY A 268 -7.33 -11.69 16.32
N ILE A 269 -7.49 -11.59 17.64
CA ILE A 269 -6.44 -11.15 18.56
C ILE A 269 -5.23 -12.10 18.52
N VAL A 270 -5.48 -13.41 18.69
CA VAL A 270 -4.40 -14.42 18.71
C VAL A 270 -3.64 -14.46 17.40
N MET A 271 -4.36 -14.46 16.26
CA MET A 271 -3.73 -14.48 14.95
C MET A 271 -2.91 -13.22 14.68
N SER A 272 -3.38 -12.05 15.16
CA SER A 272 -2.63 -10.79 15.07
C SER A 272 -1.34 -10.83 15.87
N LEU A 273 -1.37 -11.38 17.09
CA LEU A 273 -0.17 -11.50 17.93
C LEU A 273 0.84 -12.47 17.32
N ILE A 274 0.40 -13.60 16.76
CA ILE A 274 1.28 -14.57 16.10
C ILE A 274 1.95 -13.97 14.86
N LEU A 275 1.29 -13.09 14.12
CA LEU A 275 1.84 -12.40 12.94
C LEU A 275 3.11 -11.59 13.25
N TRP A 276 3.33 -11.23 14.48
CA TRP A 276 4.53 -10.49 14.87
C TRP A 276 5.81 -11.23 14.50
N LEU A 277 5.86 -12.53 14.78
CA LEU A 277 7.05 -13.35 14.56
C LEU A 277 7.47 -13.39 13.07
N PRO A 278 6.61 -13.82 12.10
CA PRO A 278 7.02 -13.85 10.69
C PRO A 278 7.29 -12.46 10.13
N SER A 279 6.54 -11.42 10.52
CA SER A 279 6.72 -10.06 10.02
C SER A 279 8.07 -9.48 10.45
N TRP A 280 8.43 -9.62 11.72
CA TRP A 280 9.73 -9.13 12.21
C TRP A 280 10.90 -10.01 11.73
N GLY A 281 10.68 -11.30 11.53
CA GLY A 281 11.64 -12.17 10.86
C GLY A 281 11.96 -11.70 9.43
N GLY A 282 10.92 -11.28 8.68
CA GLY A 282 11.05 -10.69 7.34
C GLY A 282 11.73 -9.33 7.34
N ALA A 283 11.37 -8.45 8.30
CA ALA A 283 12.01 -7.16 8.49
C ALA A 283 13.50 -7.32 8.80
N PHE A 284 13.84 -8.18 9.75
CA PHE A 284 15.24 -8.51 10.09
C PHE A 284 16.02 -9.03 8.88
N ASN A 285 15.43 -9.96 8.12
CA ASN A 285 16.04 -10.51 6.91
C ASN A 285 16.39 -9.42 5.89
N SER A 286 15.47 -8.48 5.67
CA SER A 286 15.66 -7.37 4.72
C SER A 286 16.69 -6.35 5.22
N ILE A 287 16.65 -5.99 6.52
CA ILE A 287 17.63 -5.09 7.13
C ILE A 287 19.04 -5.68 7.04
N MET A 288 19.21 -6.96 7.40
CA MET A 288 20.51 -7.63 7.31
C MET A 288 21.03 -7.72 5.88
N THR A 289 20.13 -7.90 4.89
CA THR A 289 20.52 -7.86 3.46
C THR A 289 21.10 -6.49 3.09
N LEU A 290 20.45 -5.38 3.51
CA LEU A 290 20.95 -4.03 3.25
C LEU A 290 22.25 -3.74 4.00
N LEU A 291 22.36 -4.19 5.25
CA LEU A 291 23.55 -4.00 6.08
C LEU A 291 24.76 -4.80 5.62
N ASN A 292 24.58 -5.85 4.82
CA ASN A 292 25.68 -6.59 4.21
C ASN A 292 26.49 -5.76 3.20
N ASN A 293 25.98 -4.59 2.78
CA ASN A 293 26.72 -3.61 1.97
C ASN A 293 26.74 -2.23 2.65
N LYS A 294 27.28 -2.17 3.88
CA LYS A 294 27.41 -0.92 4.65
C LYS A 294 28.13 0.22 3.91
N PRO A 295 29.21 -0.01 3.13
CA PRO A 295 29.86 1.07 2.38
C PRO A 295 28.92 1.75 1.40
N LYS A 296 28.12 0.98 0.65
CA LYS A 296 27.14 1.52 -0.30
C LYS A 296 25.99 2.21 0.44
N LEU A 297 25.45 1.59 1.50
CA LEU A 297 24.36 2.15 2.30
C LEU A 297 24.67 3.56 2.81
N LYS A 298 25.92 3.84 3.22
CA LYS A 298 26.32 5.16 3.74
C LYS A 298 26.14 6.31 2.74
N HIS A 299 26.16 6.02 1.43
CA HIS A 299 26.19 7.04 0.38
C HIS A 299 25.02 6.96 -0.58
N ASP A 300 24.19 5.91 -0.54
CA ASP A 300 23.09 5.66 -1.45
C ASP A 300 21.74 5.92 -0.76
N TYR A 301 21.12 7.07 -1.06
CA TYR A 301 19.82 7.43 -0.51
C TYR A 301 18.67 6.56 -1.00
N ILE A 302 18.81 5.83 -2.13
CA ILE A 302 17.78 4.85 -2.55
C ILE A 302 17.79 3.66 -1.59
N MET A 303 18.97 3.22 -1.14
CA MET A 303 19.06 2.22 -0.07
C MET A 303 18.49 2.74 1.26
N TRP A 304 18.63 4.04 1.56
CA TRP A 304 18.01 4.64 2.75
C TRP A 304 16.48 4.63 2.68
N PHE A 305 15.88 4.84 1.50
CA PHE A 305 14.43 4.68 1.31
C PHE A 305 13.99 3.25 1.65
N PHE A 306 14.69 2.22 1.16
CA PHE A 306 14.39 0.84 1.52
C PHE A 306 14.60 0.55 3.00
N PHE A 307 15.71 1.01 3.59
CA PHE A 307 16.00 0.82 5.00
C PHE A 307 14.90 1.42 5.88
N SER A 308 14.52 2.68 5.63
CA SER A 308 13.43 3.34 6.34
C SER A 308 12.10 2.65 6.13
N ALA A 309 11.80 2.20 4.90
CA ALA A 309 10.60 1.43 4.62
C ALA A 309 10.50 0.17 5.48
N ILE A 310 11.59 -0.59 5.61
CA ILE A 310 11.59 -1.80 6.44
C ILE A 310 11.45 -1.47 7.94
N VAL A 311 12.02 -0.36 8.40
CA VAL A 311 11.81 0.11 9.79
C VAL A 311 10.34 0.47 10.02
N TYR A 312 9.70 1.18 9.09
CA TYR A 312 8.25 1.45 9.15
C TYR A 312 7.40 0.18 9.04
N TYR A 313 7.85 -0.82 8.26
CA TYR A 313 7.20 -2.12 8.23
C TYR A 313 7.23 -2.80 9.60
N ALA A 314 8.39 -2.83 10.25
CA ALA A 314 8.51 -3.38 11.60
C ALA A 314 7.64 -2.61 12.61
N LEU A 315 7.59 -1.27 12.50
CA LEU A 315 6.75 -0.42 13.34
C LEU A 315 5.26 -0.70 13.10
N ALA A 316 4.78 -0.69 11.86
CA ALA A 316 3.39 -0.92 11.52
C ALA A 316 2.91 -2.32 11.94
N THR A 317 3.78 -3.34 11.80
CA THR A 317 3.49 -4.71 12.26
C THR A 317 3.68 -4.91 13.77
N PHE A 318 4.18 -3.91 14.49
CA PHE A 318 4.07 -3.80 15.94
C PHE A 318 2.75 -3.15 16.35
N GLU A 319 2.38 -2.04 15.72
CA GLU A 319 1.17 -1.26 16.00
C GLU A 319 -0.11 -2.06 15.78
N GLY A 320 -0.18 -2.89 14.70
CA GLY A 320 -1.34 -3.73 14.40
C GLY A 320 -1.68 -4.71 15.53
N PRO A 321 -0.76 -5.59 15.95
CA PRO A 321 -0.93 -6.44 17.12
C PRO A 321 -1.19 -5.68 18.42
N LEU A 322 -0.60 -4.52 18.65
CA LEU A 322 -0.89 -3.66 19.79
C LEU A 322 -2.36 -3.24 19.82
N LEU A 323 -2.91 -2.83 18.66
CA LEU A 323 -4.33 -2.52 18.49
C LEU A 323 -5.25 -3.73 18.72
N ALA A 324 -4.76 -4.94 18.50
CA ALA A 324 -5.53 -6.14 18.78
C ALA A 324 -5.64 -6.45 20.28
N ILE A 325 -4.82 -5.86 21.13
CA ILE A 325 -4.90 -6.02 22.58
C ILE A 325 -6.06 -5.19 23.13
N ARG A 326 -7.00 -5.83 23.83
CA ARG A 326 -8.27 -5.23 24.25
C ARG A 326 -8.13 -3.90 24.98
N TRP A 327 -7.22 -3.78 25.95
CA TRP A 327 -7.07 -2.53 26.71
C TRP A 327 -6.55 -1.36 25.83
N PHE A 328 -5.68 -1.63 24.88
CA PHE A 328 -5.19 -0.60 23.97
C PHE A 328 -6.24 -0.28 22.90
N ASN A 329 -6.93 -1.29 22.39
CA ASN A 329 -8.04 -1.13 21.45
C ASN A 329 -9.13 -0.21 22.01
N MET A 330 -9.49 -0.37 23.30
CA MET A 330 -10.48 0.47 23.98
C MET A 330 -10.12 1.96 23.93
N ILE A 331 -8.82 2.29 24.01
CA ILE A 331 -8.35 3.69 23.96
C ILE A 331 -8.24 4.19 22.53
N ALA A 332 -7.69 3.39 21.61
CA ALA A 332 -7.18 3.87 20.35
C ALA A 332 -8.09 3.60 19.13
N HIS A 333 -8.97 2.58 19.18
CA HIS A 333 -9.61 2.04 17.97
C HIS A 333 -10.46 3.06 17.20
N ASN A 334 -11.24 3.89 17.85
CA ASN A 334 -12.12 4.85 17.17
C ASN A 334 -11.56 6.28 17.15
N THR A 335 -10.25 6.44 17.22
CA THR A 335 -9.56 7.71 17.31
C THR A 335 -8.64 7.97 16.13
N ASP A 336 -8.06 9.18 16.07
CA ASP A 336 -7.05 9.53 15.06
C ASP A 336 -5.77 8.69 15.13
N TRP A 337 -5.56 7.92 16.21
CA TRP A 337 -4.45 7.00 16.34
C TRP A 337 -4.43 5.96 15.19
N ILE A 338 -5.61 5.46 14.80
CA ILE A 338 -5.77 4.54 13.66
C ILE A 338 -5.24 5.17 12.37
N ILE A 339 -5.55 6.44 12.14
CA ILE A 339 -5.09 7.16 10.95
C ILE A 339 -3.57 7.34 10.99
N GLY A 340 -2.99 7.58 12.17
CA GLY A 340 -1.54 7.61 12.38
C GLY A 340 -0.89 6.27 12.03
N HIS A 341 -1.44 5.15 12.53
CA HIS A 341 -1.00 3.79 12.21
C HIS A 341 -1.08 3.50 10.70
N VAL A 342 -2.21 3.76 10.07
CA VAL A 342 -2.39 3.52 8.63
C VAL A 342 -1.39 4.33 7.80
N HIS A 343 -1.08 5.58 8.18
CA HIS A 343 -0.16 6.40 7.42
C HIS A 343 1.31 6.12 7.73
N SER A 344 1.67 5.64 8.93
CA SER A 344 3.01 5.10 9.19
C SER A 344 3.28 3.88 8.30
N ALA A 345 2.25 3.03 8.07
CA ALA A 345 2.31 1.93 7.13
C ALA A 345 2.27 2.39 5.66
N ALA A 346 1.25 3.15 5.26
CA ALA A 346 1.01 3.48 3.85
C ALA A 346 2.07 4.43 3.27
N LEU A 347 2.48 5.47 4.01
CA LEU A 347 3.54 6.36 3.56
C LEU A 347 4.93 5.81 3.89
N GLY A 348 5.13 5.32 5.14
CA GLY A 348 6.41 4.85 5.63
C GLY A 348 6.83 3.52 5.00
N TRP A 349 6.01 2.49 5.09
CA TRP A 349 6.33 1.18 4.51
C TRP A 349 6.11 1.15 3.00
N VAL A 350 4.88 1.37 2.55
CA VAL A 350 4.51 1.20 1.14
C VAL A 350 5.09 2.33 0.29
N GLY A 351 4.90 3.58 0.69
CA GLY A 351 5.33 4.76 -0.05
C GLY A 351 6.85 4.81 -0.22
N MET A 352 7.62 4.64 0.87
CA MET A 352 9.10 4.66 0.79
C MET A 352 9.64 3.49 -0.04
N SER A 353 9.04 2.28 0.05
CA SER A 353 9.40 1.15 -0.83
C SER A 353 9.15 1.47 -2.31
N ALA A 354 7.97 2.02 -2.63
CA ALA A 354 7.61 2.39 -3.99
C ALA A 354 8.54 3.47 -4.56
N ILE A 355 8.85 4.50 -3.78
CA ILE A 355 9.78 5.59 -4.14
C ILE A 355 11.18 5.02 -4.44
N ALA A 356 11.67 4.12 -3.59
CA ALA A 356 12.96 3.46 -3.82
C ALA A 356 12.98 2.71 -5.16
N VAL A 357 11.89 1.97 -5.44
CA VAL A 357 11.74 1.26 -6.72
C VAL A 357 11.64 2.23 -7.88
N PHE A 358 10.91 3.33 -7.81
CA PHE A 358 10.85 4.31 -8.89
C PHE A 358 12.22 4.89 -9.22
N TYR A 359 13.01 5.28 -8.22
CA TYR A 359 14.36 5.81 -8.44
C TYR A 359 15.31 4.77 -9.02
N TYR A 360 15.21 3.52 -8.61
CA TYR A 360 16.07 2.45 -9.10
C TYR A 360 15.64 1.93 -10.47
N PHE A 361 14.34 1.70 -10.65
CA PHE A 361 13.82 0.90 -11.75
C PHE A 361 13.43 1.74 -12.98
N ILE A 362 12.78 2.91 -12.82
CA ILE A 362 12.35 3.73 -13.95
C ILE A 362 13.53 4.12 -14.85
N PRO A 363 14.65 4.69 -14.35
CA PRO A 363 15.77 4.99 -15.21
C PRO A 363 16.24 3.79 -16.02
N ARG A 364 16.39 2.65 -15.37
CA ARG A 364 16.88 1.41 -16.02
C ARG A 364 15.94 0.88 -17.09
N LEU A 365 14.63 1.00 -16.90
CA LEU A 365 13.66 0.65 -17.95
C LEU A 365 13.80 1.49 -19.22
N TRP A 366 14.33 2.69 -19.12
CA TRP A 366 14.61 3.59 -20.26
C TRP A 366 16.07 3.61 -20.69
N GLY A 367 16.91 2.75 -20.12
CA GLY A 367 18.31 2.58 -20.52
C GLY A 367 19.31 3.51 -19.79
N HIS A 368 18.87 4.24 -18.77
CA HIS A 368 19.75 5.08 -17.95
C HIS A 368 20.26 4.31 -16.74
N GLN A 369 21.56 4.40 -16.46
CA GLN A 369 22.18 3.77 -15.30
C GLN A 369 22.21 4.68 -14.06
N GLN A 370 22.18 6.00 -14.28
CA GLN A 370 22.31 7.01 -13.23
C GLN A 370 21.16 8.01 -13.27
N LEU A 371 20.82 8.54 -12.11
CA LEU A 371 19.87 9.65 -11.98
C LEU A 371 20.53 10.98 -12.31
N TRP A 372 19.74 11.93 -12.79
CA TRP A 372 20.21 13.29 -13.07
C TRP A 372 20.80 13.96 -11.82
N SER A 373 20.21 13.75 -10.61
CA SER A 373 20.68 14.39 -9.39
C SER A 373 20.47 13.54 -8.14
N ASN A 374 21.55 13.04 -7.55
CA ASN A 374 21.53 12.39 -6.25
C ASN A 374 21.22 13.37 -5.10
N ARG A 375 21.49 14.68 -5.31
CA ARG A 375 21.13 15.71 -4.32
C ARG A 375 19.61 15.82 -4.15
N LEU A 376 18.85 15.71 -5.23
CA LEU A 376 17.38 15.73 -5.16
C LEU A 376 16.85 14.46 -4.48
N VAL A 377 17.48 13.29 -4.69
CA VAL A 377 17.12 12.08 -3.97
C VAL A 377 17.31 12.27 -2.46
N LYS A 378 18.42 12.88 -2.04
CA LYS A 378 18.68 13.22 -0.63
C LYS A 378 17.61 14.14 -0.04
N TRP A 379 17.28 15.25 -0.74
CA TRP A 379 16.24 16.17 -0.25
C TRP A 379 14.87 15.52 -0.19
N HIS A 380 14.50 14.72 -1.20
CA HIS A 380 13.25 13.96 -1.17
C HIS A 380 13.21 13.01 0.03
N PHE A 381 14.29 12.26 0.29
CA PHE A 381 14.35 11.36 1.43
C PHE A 381 14.02 12.08 2.74
N TRP A 382 14.68 13.21 3.01
CA TRP A 382 14.46 13.94 4.26
C TRP A 382 13.06 14.58 4.34
N LEU A 383 12.57 15.16 3.25
CA LEU A 383 11.20 15.70 3.20
C LEU A 383 10.15 14.62 3.46
N ALA A 384 10.28 13.46 2.83
CA ALA A 384 9.37 12.36 3.04
C ALA A 384 9.46 11.80 4.46
N HIS A 385 10.67 11.51 4.95
CA HIS A 385 10.89 10.89 6.26
C HIS A 385 10.42 11.79 7.39
N ILE A 386 10.81 13.08 7.41
CA ILE A 386 10.38 14.05 8.41
C ILE A 386 8.87 14.30 8.29
N GLY A 387 8.34 14.38 7.07
CA GLY A 387 6.91 14.54 6.83
C GLY A 387 6.10 13.40 7.44
N ILE A 388 6.52 12.14 7.26
CA ILE A 388 5.88 10.97 7.86
C ILE A 388 5.94 11.02 9.40
N LEU A 389 7.10 11.37 9.97
CA LEU A 389 7.24 11.46 11.42
C LEU A 389 6.32 12.51 12.02
N ILE A 390 6.28 13.73 11.44
CA ILE A 390 5.38 14.79 11.90
C ILE A 390 3.92 14.30 11.80
N TYR A 391 3.55 13.69 10.69
CA TYR A 391 2.19 13.21 10.44
C TYR A 391 1.77 12.14 11.45
N ALA A 392 2.55 11.08 11.59
CA ALA A 392 2.21 9.93 12.41
C ALA A 392 2.20 10.29 13.90
N VAL A 393 3.24 10.98 14.39
CA VAL A 393 3.34 11.39 15.80
C VAL A 393 2.20 12.32 16.19
N ALA A 394 1.84 13.29 15.33
CA ALA A 394 0.72 14.17 15.57
C ALA A 394 -0.59 13.39 15.80
N LEU A 395 -0.85 12.40 14.95
CA LEU A 395 -2.07 11.61 15.04
C LEU A 395 -2.06 10.60 16.19
N TRP A 396 -0.91 10.05 16.55
CA TRP A 396 -0.81 9.21 17.75
C TRP A 396 -1.12 10.00 19.02
N ILE A 397 -0.60 11.23 19.12
CA ILE A 397 -0.89 12.11 20.27
C ILE A 397 -2.37 12.51 20.28
N ALA A 398 -2.90 12.94 19.12
CA ALA A 398 -4.32 13.31 18.99
C ALA A 398 -5.22 12.13 19.40
N GLY A 399 -4.94 10.93 18.86
CA GLY A 399 -5.77 9.76 19.09
C GLY A 399 -5.75 9.25 20.53
N ILE A 400 -4.58 9.20 21.17
CA ILE A 400 -4.48 8.81 22.58
C ILE A 400 -5.22 9.83 23.47
N GLY A 401 -5.05 11.13 23.21
CA GLY A 401 -5.78 12.18 23.95
C GLY A 401 -7.30 12.07 23.79
N GLN A 402 -7.79 11.89 22.54
CA GLN A 402 -9.22 11.63 22.26
C GLN A 402 -9.73 10.43 23.06
N GLY A 403 -9.02 9.29 23.00
CA GLY A 403 -9.43 8.06 23.69
C GLY A 403 -9.53 8.24 25.20
N TYR A 404 -8.56 8.90 25.82
CA TYR A 404 -8.62 9.20 27.24
C TYR A 404 -9.77 10.16 27.58
N MET A 405 -10.02 11.20 26.80
CA MET A 405 -11.13 12.14 27.02
C MET A 405 -12.49 11.43 26.94
N TRP A 406 -12.66 10.49 25.98
CA TRP A 406 -13.91 9.74 25.80
C TRP A 406 -14.16 8.67 26.90
N LEU A 407 -13.10 8.22 27.57
CA LEU A 407 -13.22 7.28 28.68
C LEU A 407 -13.49 7.95 30.03
N GLN A 408 -13.32 9.27 30.15
CA GLN A 408 -13.56 9.98 31.39
C GLN A 408 -15.07 10.19 31.62
N GLN A 409 -15.56 9.66 32.72
CA GLN A 409 -16.96 9.78 33.12
C GLN A 409 -17.09 10.48 34.47
N GLN A 410 -18.16 11.24 34.64
CA GLN A 410 -18.58 11.83 35.90
C GLN A 410 -19.28 10.75 36.76
N PRO A 411 -19.46 10.98 38.07
CA PRO A 411 -20.15 10.03 38.95
C PRO A 411 -21.58 9.65 38.52
N ASN A 412 -22.24 10.53 37.75
CA ASN A 412 -23.57 10.30 37.19
C ASN A 412 -23.57 9.51 35.86
N GLY A 413 -22.40 9.07 35.37
CA GLY A 413 -22.23 8.33 34.12
C GLY A 413 -22.17 9.20 32.84
N SER A 414 -22.30 10.53 32.95
CA SER A 414 -22.12 11.42 31.80
C SER A 414 -20.64 11.59 31.44
N LEU A 415 -20.33 11.90 30.19
CA LEU A 415 -18.97 12.18 29.76
C LEU A 415 -18.43 13.45 30.43
N THR A 416 -17.19 13.43 30.90
CA THR A 416 -16.51 14.59 31.47
C THR A 416 -16.21 15.64 30.41
N TYR A 417 -15.80 15.20 29.22
CA TYR A 417 -15.48 16.06 28.07
C TYR A 417 -16.53 15.92 26.98
N SER A 418 -16.93 17.02 26.38
CA SER A 418 -17.79 17.01 25.21
C SER A 418 -17.02 16.60 23.95
N PHE A 419 -17.73 16.26 22.87
CA PHE A 419 -17.12 16.05 21.56
C PHE A 419 -16.31 17.27 21.08
N VAL A 420 -16.82 18.48 21.35
CA VAL A 420 -16.15 19.75 20.98
C VAL A 420 -14.83 19.92 21.72
N ASP A 421 -14.75 19.54 23.00
CA ASP A 421 -13.51 19.57 23.77
C ASP A 421 -12.45 18.65 23.15
N ALA A 422 -12.84 17.44 22.74
CA ALA A 422 -11.94 16.49 22.07
C ALA A 422 -11.48 17.02 20.69
N MET A 423 -12.36 17.69 19.94
CA MET A 423 -11.99 18.33 18.66
C MET A 423 -11.04 19.52 18.86
N ASN A 424 -11.28 20.35 19.86
CA ASN A 424 -10.39 21.47 20.19
C ASN A 424 -8.99 20.98 20.60
N PHE A 425 -8.92 19.89 21.39
CA PHE A 425 -7.65 19.23 21.71
C PHE A 425 -6.92 18.73 20.47
N SER A 426 -7.66 18.17 19.51
CA SER A 426 -7.08 17.57 18.29
C SER A 426 -6.66 18.61 17.25
N SER A 427 -7.22 19.81 17.25
CA SER A 427 -7.03 20.84 16.23
C SER A 427 -5.55 21.16 15.90
N PRO A 428 -4.63 21.41 16.86
CA PRO A 428 -3.23 21.68 16.53
C PRO A 428 -2.54 20.48 15.87
N TRP A 429 -2.94 19.26 16.19
CA TRP A 429 -2.42 18.04 15.60
C TRP A 429 -2.90 17.84 14.15
N MET A 430 -4.11 18.34 13.82
CA MET A 430 -4.59 18.36 12.43
C MET A 430 -3.75 19.32 11.58
N LEU A 431 -3.31 20.44 12.11
CA LEU A 431 -2.36 21.32 11.41
C LEU A 431 -1.00 20.63 11.20
N ALA A 432 -0.47 19.95 12.21
CA ALA A 432 0.78 19.21 12.09
C ALA A 432 0.66 18.08 11.04
N ARG A 433 -0.47 17.35 11.03
CA ARG A 433 -0.83 16.37 9.99
C ARG A 433 -0.76 16.97 8.59
N PHE A 434 -1.36 18.14 8.38
CA PHE A 434 -1.34 18.86 7.10
C PHE A 434 0.09 19.21 6.68
N ILE A 435 0.90 19.77 7.58
CA ILE A 435 2.31 20.13 7.30
C ILE A 435 3.13 18.90 6.91
N GLY A 436 2.95 17.78 7.64
CA GLY A 436 3.61 16.51 7.32
C GLY A 436 3.23 15.99 5.93
N GLY A 437 1.94 16.05 5.58
CA GLY A 437 1.43 15.66 4.28
C GLY A 437 1.98 16.53 3.14
N VAL A 438 2.01 17.86 3.32
CA VAL A 438 2.61 18.80 2.35
C VAL A 438 4.09 18.48 2.13
N SER A 439 4.86 18.24 3.21
CA SER A 439 6.27 17.87 3.12
C SER A 439 6.49 16.61 2.28
N PHE A 440 5.65 15.58 2.49
CA PHE A 440 5.73 14.34 1.71
C PHE A 440 5.44 14.56 0.22
N VAL A 441 4.39 15.31 -0.11
CA VAL A 441 4.01 15.61 -1.51
C VAL A 441 5.08 16.47 -2.20
N LEU A 442 5.68 17.44 -1.52
CA LEU A 442 6.82 18.20 -2.05
C LEU A 442 8.00 17.27 -2.41
N GLY A 443 8.26 16.26 -1.57
CA GLY A 443 9.24 15.22 -1.89
C GLY A 443 8.91 14.49 -3.19
N LEU A 444 7.65 14.09 -3.40
CA LEU A 444 7.21 13.45 -4.65
C LEU A 444 7.40 14.35 -5.88
N VAL A 445 7.14 15.64 -5.76
CA VAL A 445 7.39 16.61 -6.85
C VAL A 445 8.86 16.64 -7.21
N LEU A 446 9.78 16.62 -6.20
CA LEU A 446 11.23 16.54 -6.47
C LEU A 446 11.60 15.24 -7.18
N MET A 447 10.98 14.10 -6.80
CA MET A 447 11.19 12.81 -7.49
C MET A 447 10.76 12.89 -8.95
N ILE A 448 9.56 13.38 -9.21
CA ILE A 448 9.03 13.50 -10.58
C ILE A 448 9.94 14.38 -11.43
N TYR A 449 10.36 15.52 -10.90
CA TYR A 449 11.29 16.40 -11.59
C TYR A 449 12.63 15.72 -11.88
N ASN A 450 13.20 15.01 -10.91
CA ASN A 450 14.46 14.29 -11.08
C ASN A 450 14.35 13.17 -12.13
N LEU A 451 13.28 12.37 -12.06
CA LEU A 451 13.01 11.33 -13.06
C LEU A 451 12.80 11.93 -14.47
N TYR A 452 12.01 12.99 -14.58
CA TYR A 452 11.81 13.69 -15.85
C TYR A 452 13.14 14.16 -16.45
N ARG A 453 13.99 14.82 -15.65
CA ARG A 453 15.33 15.27 -16.09
C ARG A 453 16.22 14.10 -16.46
N THR A 454 16.17 12.99 -15.73
CA THR A 454 16.91 11.76 -16.03
C THR A 454 16.53 11.21 -17.40
N LEU A 455 15.22 11.07 -17.66
CA LEU A 455 14.72 10.50 -18.93
C LEU A 455 14.95 11.41 -20.15
N ARG A 456 15.26 12.70 -19.94
CA ARG A 456 15.61 13.66 -21.00
C ARG A 456 17.12 13.71 -21.29
N GLN A 457 17.96 13.05 -20.50
CA GLN A 457 19.38 12.98 -20.80
C GLN A 457 19.63 12.11 -22.05
N PRO A 458 20.66 12.42 -22.87
CA PRO A 458 21.10 11.51 -23.91
C PRO A 458 21.51 10.17 -23.26
N LEU A 459 21.17 9.07 -23.91
CA LEU A 459 21.67 7.76 -23.49
C LEU A 459 23.19 7.79 -23.66
N THR A 460 23.93 7.57 -22.58
CA THR A 460 25.39 7.38 -22.68
C THR A 460 25.62 6.11 -23.46
N THR A 461 26.15 6.24 -24.67
CA THR A 461 26.64 5.12 -25.47
C THR A 461 27.90 4.55 -24.81
N THR A 462 27.74 3.79 -23.78
CA THR A 462 28.76 2.83 -23.38
C THR A 462 28.59 1.65 -24.31
N SER A 463 29.46 1.58 -25.31
CA SER A 463 29.71 0.38 -26.08
C SER A 463 30.22 -0.70 -25.13
N SER A 464 29.35 -1.55 -24.71
CA SER A 464 29.60 -2.94 -24.31
C SER A 464 28.30 -3.49 -23.78
N THR A 465 27.83 -4.52 -24.37
CA THR A 465 26.96 -5.55 -23.85
C THR A 465 27.49 -6.07 -22.52
N GLU A 466 27.38 -5.27 -21.45
CA GLU A 466 27.39 -5.86 -20.12
C GLU A 466 25.97 -6.39 -19.85
N GLU A 467 25.79 -7.66 -20.19
CA GLU A 467 24.81 -8.51 -19.56
C GLU A 467 24.84 -8.23 -18.06
N VAL A 468 23.73 -7.74 -17.53
CA VAL A 468 23.52 -7.71 -16.09
C VAL A 468 23.64 -9.17 -15.66
N ASN A 469 24.82 -9.56 -15.16
CA ASN A 469 25.11 -10.89 -14.67
C ASN A 469 24.02 -11.31 -13.68
N ASP A 470 23.15 -12.21 -14.10
CA ASP A 470 22.08 -12.83 -13.33
C ASP A 470 22.62 -13.93 -12.39
N HIS A 471 23.71 -13.65 -11.68
CA HIS A 471 24.22 -14.53 -10.64
C HIS A 471 23.97 -13.90 -9.27
N ALA A 472 22.74 -14.06 -8.74
CA ALA A 472 22.44 -14.06 -7.30
C ALA A 472 21.08 -14.78 -7.08
#